data_d986fc8ad6db208b71c527dd4cb8cc5b
#
_entry.id   d986fc8ad6db208b71c527dd4cb8cc5b
#
_cell.length_a   1.000
_cell.length_b   1.000
_cell.length_c   1.000
_cell.angle_alpha   90.00
_cell.angle_beta   90.00
_cell.angle_gamma   90.00
#
_symmetry.space_group_name_H-M   'P 1'
#
loop_
_entity.id
_entity.type
_entity.pdbx_description
1 polymer ?
#
loop_
_entity_poly.entity_id
_entity_poly.type
_entity_poly.pdbx_seq_one_letter_code
_entity_poly.pdbx_strand_id
1 'polypeptide(L)'
;ARAVMEGIVFEHKASFSFFEKLTGQRMELIRMVGIHNPIWEEIRAAIFERPVETSAHDDMVTMGVALLAGLGARIYSSPQEAIAMTYKVKRTVKPN
;
A
#
# COMPACT_ATOMS: atom_id res chain seq x y z
N ALA A 1 -23.23 -5.12 -1.16
CA ALA A 1 -22.05 -4.41 -0.75
C ALA A 1 -20.74 -4.98 -1.29
N ARG A 2 -20.56 -6.32 -1.27
CA ARG A 2 -19.32 -6.91 -1.81
C ARG A 2 -19.13 -6.61 -3.30
N ALA A 3 -20.21 -6.64 -4.08
CA ALA A 3 -20.12 -6.35 -5.52
C ALA A 3 -19.64 -4.93 -5.79
N VAL A 4 -20.04 -3.97 -4.97
CA VAL A 4 -19.58 -2.57 -5.10
C VAL A 4 -18.08 -2.48 -4.78
N MET A 5 -17.64 -3.18 -3.71
CA MET A 5 -16.24 -3.22 -3.33
C MET A 5 -15.38 -3.87 -4.42
N GLU A 6 -15.85 -4.98 -4.97
CA GLU A 6 -15.15 -5.66 -6.07
C GLU A 6 -15.03 -4.77 -7.29
N GLY A 7 -16.10 -4.05 -7.65
CA GLY A 7 -16.07 -3.12 -8.78
C GLY A 7 -15.04 -2.01 -8.61
N ILE A 8 -14.94 -1.45 -7.41
CA ILE A 8 -13.94 -0.41 -7.11
C ILE A 8 -12.53 -0.99 -7.25
N VAL A 9 -12.30 -2.18 -6.73
CA VAL A 9 -10.97 -2.82 -6.79
C VAL A 9 -10.61 -3.20 -8.23
N PHE A 10 -11.56 -3.67 -9.04
CA PHE A 10 -11.31 -3.94 -10.46
C PHE A 10 -10.87 -2.68 -11.20
N GLU A 11 -11.45 -1.54 -10.90
CA GLU A 11 -11.06 -0.28 -11.49
C GLU A 11 -9.64 0.11 -11.09
N HIS A 12 -9.27 -0.09 -9.82
CA HIS A 12 -7.91 0.11 -9.36
C HIS A 12 -6.93 -0.82 -10.07
N LYS A 13 -7.31 -2.08 -10.29
CA LYS A 13 -6.48 -3.02 -11.01
C LYS A 13 -6.21 -2.55 -12.45
N ALA A 14 -7.22 -2.05 -13.13
CA ALA A 14 -7.06 -1.51 -14.48
C ALA A 14 -6.06 -0.36 -14.50
N SER A 15 -6.13 0.55 -13.54
CA SER A 15 -5.18 1.66 -13.40
C SER A 15 -3.77 1.17 -13.15
N PHE A 16 -3.58 0.21 -12.26
CA PHE A 16 -2.27 -0.36 -11.98
C PHE A 16 -1.69 -1.07 -13.19
N SER A 17 -2.51 -1.80 -13.94
CA SER A 17 -2.05 -2.47 -15.17
C SER A 17 -1.55 -1.45 -16.20
N PHE A 18 -2.22 -0.32 -16.31
CA PHE A 18 -1.80 0.77 -17.18
C PHE A 18 -0.44 1.33 -16.75
N PHE A 19 -0.25 1.57 -15.45
CA PHE A 19 1.03 2.05 -14.94
C PHE A 19 2.16 1.03 -15.13
N GLU A 20 1.87 -0.24 -14.94
CA GLU A 20 2.85 -1.30 -15.19
C GLU A 20 3.32 -1.31 -16.65
N LYS A 21 2.39 -1.10 -17.58
CA LYS A 21 2.73 -1.00 -19.01
C LYS A 21 3.58 0.23 -19.31
N LEU A 22 3.25 1.37 -18.71
CA LEU A 22 4.01 2.61 -18.92
C LEU A 22 5.43 2.52 -18.37
N THR A 23 5.61 1.92 -17.20
CA THR A 23 6.91 1.85 -16.53
C THR A 23 7.73 0.64 -16.91
N GLY A 24 7.10 -0.38 -17.50
CA GLY A 24 7.75 -1.66 -17.80
C GLY A 24 8.06 -2.47 -16.55
N GLN A 25 7.54 -2.09 -15.40
CA GLN A 25 7.76 -2.76 -14.12
C GLN A 25 6.50 -3.44 -13.62
N ARG A 26 6.66 -4.63 -13.02
CA ARG A 26 5.56 -5.33 -12.37
C ARG A 26 5.61 -5.07 -10.87
N MET A 27 4.46 -4.75 -10.30
CA MET A 27 4.32 -4.61 -8.85
C MET A 27 4.08 -5.97 -8.22
N GLU A 28 5.04 -6.42 -7.40
CA GLU A 28 4.96 -7.74 -6.76
C GLU A 28 4.16 -7.71 -5.45
N LEU A 29 4.03 -6.53 -4.85
CA LEU A 29 3.40 -6.36 -3.55
C LEU A 29 2.55 -5.10 -3.55
N ILE A 30 1.35 -5.19 -3.00
CA ILE A 30 0.46 -4.04 -2.84
C ILE A 30 0.49 -3.61 -1.38
N ARG A 31 0.84 -2.36 -1.14
CA ARG A 31 0.81 -1.78 0.20
C ARG A 31 -0.43 -0.91 0.36
N MET A 32 -1.22 -1.21 1.37
CA MET A 32 -2.43 -0.45 1.69
C MET A 32 -2.20 0.46 2.88
N VAL A 33 -2.69 1.68 2.75
CA VAL A 33 -2.68 2.66 3.83
C VAL A 33 -4.11 3.16 4.06
N GLY A 34 -4.35 3.76 5.22
CA GLY A 34 -5.65 4.28 5.58
C GLY A 34 -6.43 3.32 6.46
N ILE A 35 -7.74 3.27 6.28
CA ILE A 35 -8.61 2.44 7.12
C ILE A 35 -8.37 0.96 6.79
N HIS A 36 -8.10 0.17 7.83
CA HIS A 36 -7.87 -1.26 7.69
C HIS A 36 -9.19 -2.02 7.82
N ASN A 37 -9.55 -2.75 6.77
CA ASN A 37 -10.73 -3.61 6.75
C ASN A 37 -10.35 -4.94 6.11
N PRO A 38 -10.46 -6.06 6.85
CA PRO A 38 -10.06 -7.37 6.33
C PRO A 38 -10.75 -7.76 5.04
N ILE A 39 -12.02 -7.38 4.86
CA ILE A 39 -12.78 -7.68 3.66
C ILE A 39 -12.16 -6.99 2.44
N TRP A 40 -11.81 -5.70 2.56
CA TRP A 40 -11.13 -4.95 1.50
C TRP A 40 -9.79 -5.57 1.15
N GLU A 41 -9.03 -5.96 2.17
CA GLU A 41 -7.70 -6.56 1.99
C GLU A 41 -7.81 -7.88 1.22
N GLU A 42 -8.77 -8.74 1.59
CA GLU A 42 -8.98 -10.02 0.92
C GLU A 42 -9.42 -9.84 -0.53
N ILE A 43 -10.34 -8.91 -0.79
CA ILE A 43 -10.81 -8.61 -2.15
C ILE A 43 -9.66 -8.11 -3.01
N ARG A 44 -8.83 -7.20 -2.49
CA ARG A 44 -7.69 -6.69 -3.23
C ARG A 44 -6.68 -7.79 -3.55
N ALA A 45 -6.34 -8.61 -2.57
CA ALA A 45 -5.40 -9.72 -2.79
C ALA A 45 -5.91 -10.68 -3.86
N ALA A 46 -7.19 -11.02 -3.81
CA ALA A 46 -7.80 -11.95 -4.78
C ALA A 46 -7.83 -11.36 -6.19
N ILE A 47 -8.26 -10.11 -6.34
CA ILE A 47 -8.42 -9.47 -7.66
C ILE A 47 -7.06 -9.13 -8.27
N PHE A 48 -6.13 -8.58 -7.49
CA PHE A 48 -4.79 -8.28 -7.97
C PHE A 48 -3.93 -9.52 -8.15
N GLU A 49 -4.31 -10.64 -7.52
CA GLU A 49 -3.53 -11.88 -7.52
C GLU A 49 -2.11 -11.66 -7.00
N ARG A 50 -1.97 -10.80 -5.99
CA ARG A 50 -0.69 -10.43 -5.39
C ARG A 50 -0.88 -10.24 -3.89
N PRO A 51 0.19 -10.42 -3.09
CA PRO A 51 0.10 -10.15 -1.66
C PRO A 51 -0.25 -8.69 -1.38
N VAL A 52 -1.09 -8.48 -0.38
CA VAL A 52 -1.46 -7.15 0.10
C VAL A 52 -0.92 -7.00 1.52
N GLU A 53 -0.15 -5.94 1.73
CA GLU A 53 0.51 -5.64 2.99
C GLU A 53 -0.13 -4.41 3.61
N THR A 54 -0.45 -4.48 4.90
CA THR A 54 -1.00 -3.34 5.62
C THR A 54 0.00 -2.84 6.64
N SER A 55 0.00 -1.51 6.83
CA SER A 55 0.89 -0.87 7.78
C SER A 55 0.43 -1.09 9.23
N ALA A 56 1.38 -1.16 10.16
CA ALA A 56 1.10 -1.18 11.59
C ALA A 56 0.62 0.18 12.11
N HIS A 57 0.84 1.25 11.34
CA HIS A 57 0.39 2.59 11.69
C HIS A 57 -0.97 2.88 11.06
N ASP A 58 -1.92 3.36 11.86
CA ASP A 58 -3.28 3.63 11.37
C ASP A 58 -3.34 4.91 10.53
N ASP A 59 -2.53 5.91 10.86
CA ASP A 59 -2.50 7.18 10.13
C ASP A 59 -1.19 7.34 9.37
N MET A 60 -1.16 6.81 8.16
CA MET A 60 0.03 6.86 7.31
C MET A 60 0.23 8.23 6.67
N VAL A 61 -0.82 9.05 6.56
CA VAL A 61 -0.68 10.41 6.03
C VAL A 61 0.10 11.26 7.02
N THR A 62 -0.26 11.23 8.30
CA THR A 62 0.47 11.93 9.35
C THR A 62 1.89 11.39 9.49
N MET A 63 2.06 10.08 9.40
CA MET A 63 3.39 9.46 9.43
C MET A 63 4.25 9.97 8.28
N GLY A 64 3.70 10.08 7.07
CA GLY A 64 4.42 10.61 5.91
C GLY A 64 4.87 12.04 6.12
N VAL A 65 4.02 12.89 6.67
CA VAL A 65 4.38 14.28 7.00
C VAL A 65 5.51 14.31 8.03
N ALA A 66 5.43 13.47 9.06
CA ALA A 66 6.48 13.38 10.08
C ALA A 66 7.82 12.92 9.49
N LEU A 67 7.80 11.97 8.56
CA LEU A 67 9.01 11.52 7.88
C LEU A 67 9.64 12.60 7.02
N LEU A 68 8.81 13.39 6.31
CA LEU A 68 9.30 14.53 5.52
C LEU A 68 9.93 15.58 6.42
N ALA A 69 9.32 15.87 7.57
CA ALA A 69 9.87 16.80 8.54
C ALA A 69 11.22 16.30 9.08
N GLY A 70 11.33 15.00 9.36
CA GLY A 70 12.58 14.37 9.79
C GLY A 70 13.68 14.47 8.76
N LEU A 71 13.35 14.32 7.49
CA LEU A 71 14.29 14.48 6.38
C LEU A 71 14.76 15.94 6.30
N GLY A 72 13.83 16.91 6.42
CA GLY A 72 14.15 18.33 6.42
C GLY A 72 15.05 18.73 7.57
N ALA A 73 14.86 18.14 8.75
CA ALA A 73 15.69 18.38 9.93
C ALA A 73 16.98 17.55 9.94
N ARG A 74 17.21 16.75 8.91
CA ARG A 74 18.39 15.86 8.76
C ARG A 74 18.48 14.76 9.82
N ILE A 75 17.34 14.36 10.39
CA ILE A 75 17.29 13.21 11.29
C ILE A 75 17.50 11.92 10.50
N TYR A 76 16.98 11.88 9.26
CA TYR A 76 17.18 10.77 8.33
C TYR A 76 18.01 11.25 7.15
N SER A 77 18.87 10.37 6.65
CA SER A 77 19.75 10.70 5.51
C SER A 77 19.07 10.50 4.15
N SER A 78 18.02 9.70 4.09
CA SER A 78 17.28 9.43 2.84
C SER A 78 15.85 9.01 3.13
N PRO A 79 14.92 9.14 2.14
CA PRO A 79 13.57 8.63 2.29
C PRO A 79 13.54 7.11 2.58
N GLN A 80 14.43 6.35 1.96
CA GLN A 80 14.53 4.90 2.17
C GLN A 80 14.90 4.55 3.60
N GLU A 81 15.85 5.28 4.19
CA GLU A 81 16.23 5.11 5.59
C GLU A 81 15.07 5.42 6.52
N ALA A 82 14.37 6.52 6.28
CA ALA A 82 13.22 6.93 7.09
C ALA A 82 12.14 5.85 7.08
N ILE A 83 11.82 5.31 5.92
CA ILE A 83 10.82 4.26 5.77
C ILE A 83 11.28 2.98 6.47
N ALA A 84 12.54 2.58 6.30
CA ALA A 84 13.08 1.38 6.90
C ALA A 84 13.02 1.42 8.43
N MET A 85 13.19 2.59 9.03
CA MET A 85 13.18 2.75 10.48
C MET A 85 11.78 2.84 11.08
N THR A 86 10.78 3.25 10.30
CA THR A 86 9.45 3.58 10.81
C THR A 86 8.34 2.71 10.26
N TYR A 87 8.46 2.23 9.03
CA TYR A 87 7.42 1.41 8.42
C TYR A 87 7.40 0.01 9.02
N LYS A 88 6.23 -0.43 9.44
CA LYS A 88 6.01 -1.77 9.98
C LYS A 88 4.79 -2.39 9.34
N VAL A 89 4.90 -3.66 9.01
CA VAL A 89 3.79 -4.43 8.46
C VAL A 89 2.90 -4.92 9.59
N LYS A 90 1.60 -4.65 9.50
CA LYS A 90 0.62 -5.17 10.43
C LYS A 90 0.15 -6.56 10.00
N ARG A 91 -0.10 -6.72 8.71
CA ARG A 91 -0.70 -7.94 8.18
C ARG A 91 -0.35 -8.07 6.70
N THR A 92 -0.10 -9.29 6.26
CA THR A 92 0.06 -9.61 4.84
C THR A 92 -1.03 -10.59 4.43
N VAL A 93 -1.79 -10.23 3.40
CA VAL A 93 -2.86 -11.05 2.86
C VAL A 93 -2.42 -11.56 1.50
N LYS A 94 -2.37 -12.88 1.35
CA LYS A 94 -1.99 -13.51 0.09
C LYS A 94 -3.24 -13.85 -0.72
N PRO A 95 -3.16 -13.88 -2.05
CA PRO A 95 -4.28 -14.30 -2.88
C PRO A 95 -4.61 -15.77 -2.63
N ASN A 96 -5.91 -16.06 -2.65
CA ASN A 96 -6.40 -17.42 -2.53
C ASN A 96 -6.54 -18.07 -3.91
#